data_53a0b1f055432d697d05238540968295
#
_entry.id   53a0b1f055432d697d05238540968295
#
_cell.length_a   1.000
_cell.length_b   1.000
_cell.length_c   1.000
_cell.angle_alpha   90.00
_cell.angle_beta   90.00
_cell.angle_gamma   90.00
#
_symmetry.space_group_name_H-M   'P 1'
#
loop_
_entity.id
_entity.type
_entity.pdbx_description
1 polymer ?
#
loop_
_entity_poly.entity_id
_entity_poly.type
_entity_poly.pdbx_seq_one_letter_code
_entity_poly.pdbx_strand_id
1 'polypeptide(L)'
;MDNIDGYRKAKEESIIRKIEDSISNKGQHDDVAEVVYLLYEGEYICADLKNLWFYINDTRWMPCPKGWKLQKALTKHVKDLYKRCHKKFMDDADNADKAIDKEINEAKQKAAYSIYQNLKSVTYQNNIIESCTIKFYEDKVMDKFDSDTMLMGFENCVFDMRENILREGRPKDFITMSNKINLPIYK
;
A
#
# COMPACT_ATOMS: atom_id res chain seq x y z
N MET A 1 -12.96 5.30 21.47
CA MET A 1 -12.33 4.04 21.07
C MET A 1 -13.07 3.36 19.92
N ASP A 2 -14.38 3.37 19.90
CA ASP A 2 -15.22 2.65 18.92
C ASP A 2 -15.09 3.07 17.45
N ASN A 3 -14.60 4.29 17.17
CA ASN A 3 -14.52 4.80 15.80
C ASN A 3 -13.29 4.30 15.02
N ILE A 4 -12.19 3.98 15.70
CA ILE A 4 -10.95 3.50 15.08
C ILE A 4 -11.08 2.04 14.64
N ASP A 5 -11.71 1.21 15.47
CA ASP A 5 -11.95 -0.20 15.17
C ASP A 5 -12.95 -0.36 14.02
N GLY A 6 -13.97 0.49 13.96
CA GLY A 6 -14.92 0.54 12.86
C GLY A 6 -14.26 0.91 11.53
N TYR A 7 -13.37 1.91 11.54
CA TYR A 7 -12.62 2.32 10.33
C TYR A 7 -11.66 1.22 9.84
N ARG A 8 -10.93 0.58 10.76
CA ARG A 8 -10.02 -0.51 10.43
C ARG A 8 -10.76 -1.69 9.78
N LYS A 9 -11.89 -2.09 10.36
CA LYS A 9 -12.73 -3.17 9.84
C LYS A 9 -13.28 -2.84 8.46
N ALA A 10 -13.78 -1.63 8.24
CA ALA A 10 -14.29 -1.17 6.94
C ALA A 10 -13.19 -1.16 5.86
N LYS A 11 -11.95 -0.77 6.23
CA LYS A 11 -10.80 -0.81 5.33
C LYS A 11 -10.43 -2.26 4.96
N GLU A 12 -10.40 -3.17 5.93
CA GLU A 12 -10.14 -4.59 5.70
C GLU A 12 -11.17 -5.22 4.77
N GLU A 13 -12.46 -4.95 4.99
CA GLU A 13 -13.55 -5.43 4.12
C GLU A 13 -13.44 -4.88 2.70
N SER A 14 -13.06 -3.59 2.55
CA SER A 14 -12.82 -2.99 1.24
C SER A 14 -11.66 -3.66 0.50
N ILE A 15 -10.56 -3.93 1.18
CA ILE A 15 -9.40 -4.63 0.60
C ILE A 15 -9.80 -6.04 0.14
N ILE A 16 -10.52 -6.81 0.97
CA ILE A 16 -10.96 -8.16 0.63
C ILE A 16 -11.83 -8.13 -0.63
N ARG A 17 -12.82 -7.23 -0.69
CA ARG A 17 -13.68 -7.07 -1.86
C ARG A 17 -12.88 -6.74 -3.12
N LYS A 18 -11.91 -5.82 -3.05
CA LYS A 18 -11.08 -5.46 -4.20
C LYS A 18 -10.15 -6.60 -4.65
N ILE A 19 -9.70 -7.43 -3.74
CA ILE A 19 -8.96 -8.65 -4.09
C ILE A 19 -9.87 -9.61 -4.89
N GLU A 20 -11.10 -9.81 -4.44
CA GLU A 20 -12.07 -10.67 -5.13
C GLU A 20 -12.44 -10.10 -6.51
N ASP A 21 -12.65 -8.79 -6.63
CA ASP A 21 -12.88 -8.10 -7.90
C ASP A 21 -11.71 -8.34 -8.86
N SER A 22 -10.47 -8.15 -8.39
CA SER A 22 -9.27 -8.35 -9.21
C SER A 22 -9.10 -9.80 -9.69
N ILE A 23 -9.49 -10.78 -8.87
CA ILE A 23 -9.48 -12.19 -9.22
C ILE A 23 -10.55 -12.47 -10.28
N SER A 24 -11.75 -11.93 -10.11
CA SER A 24 -12.87 -12.08 -11.05
C SER A 24 -12.55 -11.46 -12.43
N ASN A 25 -11.80 -10.35 -12.44
CA ASN A 25 -11.32 -9.66 -13.63
C ASN A 25 -9.99 -10.24 -14.16
N LYS A 26 -9.58 -11.42 -13.70
CA LYS A 26 -8.37 -12.14 -14.14
C LYS A 26 -7.08 -11.34 -14.03
N GLY A 27 -7.01 -10.43 -13.05
CA GLY A 27 -5.80 -9.66 -12.74
C GLY A 27 -5.48 -8.56 -13.75
N GLN A 28 -6.47 -7.81 -14.20
CA GLN A 28 -6.20 -6.57 -14.94
C GLN A 28 -5.29 -5.67 -14.09
N HIS A 29 -4.35 -4.98 -14.72
CA HIS A 29 -3.33 -4.19 -14.03
C HIS A 29 -3.94 -3.13 -13.10
N ASP A 30 -5.02 -2.48 -13.54
CA ASP A 30 -5.68 -1.44 -12.75
C ASP A 30 -6.42 -2.00 -11.52
N ASP A 31 -7.04 -3.18 -11.63
CA ASP A 31 -7.69 -3.85 -10.49
C ASP A 31 -6.65 -4.25 -9.43
N VAL A 32 -5.49 -4.77 -9.86
CA VAL A 32 -4.40 -5.09 -8.93
C VAL A 32 -3.79 -3.81 -8.35
N ALA A 33 -3.67 -2.74 -9.12
CA ALA A 33 -3.21 -1.44 -8.65
C ALA A 33 -4.16 -0.83 -7.60
N GLU A 34 -5.48 -1.06 -7.70
CA GLU A 34 -6.46 -0.67 -6.69
C GLU A 34 -6.22 -1.40 -5.37
N VAL A 35 -5.96 -2.71 -5.42
CA VAL A 35 -5.58 -3.49 -4.23
C VAL A 35 -4.30 -2.93 -3.61
N VAL A 36 -3.30 -2.62 -4.42
CA VAL A 36 -2.03 -2.03 -3.97
C VAL A 36 -2.26 -0.67 -3.32
N TYR A 37 -3.09 0.18 -3.93
CA TYR A 37 -3.44 1.49 -3.36
C TYR A 37 -4.06 1.36 -1.98
N LEU A 38 -5.07 0.51 -1.81
CA LEU A 38 -5.73 0.33 -0.51
C LEU A 38 -4.81 -0.27 0.56
N LEU A 39 -3.87 -1.14 0.16
CA LEU A 39 -2.88 -1.72 1.08
C LEU A 39 -1.89 -0.68 1.60
N TYR A 40 -1.50 0.27 0.75
CA TYR A 40 -0.38 1.18 0.99
C TYR A 40 -0.76 2.66 0.97
N GLU A 41 -2.07 2.97 1.02
CA GLU A 41 -2.58 4.32 1.14
C GLU A 41 -1.97 5.04 2.36
N GLY A 42 -1.42 6.23 2.13
CA GLY A 42 -0.72 7.01 3.15
C GLY A 42 0.74 6.59 3.39
N GLU A 43 1.22 5.51 2.76
CA GLU A 43 2.62 5.10 2.84
C GLU A 43 3.47 5.53 1.64
N TYR A 44 2.82 5.81 0.50
CA TYR A 44 3.46 6.26 -0.73
C TYR A 44 2.75 7.46 -1.31
N ILE A 45 3.52 8.32 -1.99
CA ILE A 45 3.03 9.45 -2.77
C ILE A 45 3.76 9.46 -4.11
N CYS A 46 3.03 9.70 -5.19
CA CYS A 46 3.59 10.05 -6.48
C CYS A 46 3.48 11.57 -6.70
N ALA A 47 4.60 12.26 -6.73
CA ALA A 47 4.64 13.72 -6.85
C ALA A 47 4.66 14.20 -8.31
N ASP A 48 5.02 13.33 -9.26
CA ASP A 48 5.07 13.65 -10.68
C ASP A 48 4.73 12.39 -11.48
N LEU A 49 3.87 12.50 -12.49
CA LEU A 49 3.53 11.44 -13.43
C LEU A 49 4.74 10.88 -14.20
N LYS A 50 5.91 11.52 -14.11
CA LYS A 50 7.21 11.03 -14.59
C LYS A 50 7.96 10.12 -13.60
N ASN A 51 7.23 9.53 -12.62
CA ASN A 51 7.76 8.58 -11.65
C ASN A 51 8.65 9.18 -10.55
N LEU A 52 8.34 10.38 -10.09
CA LEU A 52 8.91 10.94 -8.87
C LEU A 52 8.07 10.46 -7.67
N TRP A 53 8.57 9.46 -6.96
CA TRP A 53 7.89 8.85 -5.84
C TRP A 53 8.56 9.15 -4.52
N PHE A 54 7.75 9.17 -3.45
CA PHE A 54 8.17 9.21 -2.07
C PHE A 54 7.51 8.07 -1.28
N TYR A 55 8.15 7.63 -0.22
CA TYR A 55 7.57 6.72 0.75
C TYR A 55 7.79 7.28 2.15
N ILE A 56 6.87 6.99 3.07
CA ILE A 56 7.04 7.32 4.48
C ILE A 56 8.02 6.33 5.14
N ASN A 57 9.00 6.83 5.84
CA ASN A 57 9.95 6.04 6.61
C ASN A 57 9.84 6.46 8.07
N ASP A 58 8.96 5.77 8.81
CA ASP A 58 8.61 6.00 10.21
C ASP A 58 8.26 7.46 10.55
N THR A 59 9.18 8.39 10.30
CA THR A 59 9.07 9.80 10.72
C THR A 59 8.91 10.78 9.58
N ARG A 60 9.33 10.44 8.36
CA ARG A 60 9.40 11.39 7.24
C ARG A 60 9.27 10.76 5.87
N TRP A 61 8.96 11.59 4.89
CA TRP A 61 8.92 11.22 3.48
C TRP A 61 10.34 11.15 2.89
N MET A 62 10.64 10.04 2.24
CA MET A 62 11.92 9.77 1.62
C MET A 62 11.74 9.56 0.12
N PRO A 63 12.64 10.08 -0.73
CA PRO A 63 12.57 9.85 -2.17
C PRO A 63 12.70 8.36 -2.51
N CYS A 64 11.87 7.91 -3.43
CA CYS A 64 11.81 6.54 -3.92
C CYS A 64 11.77 6.54 -5.46
N PRO A 65 12.86 6.84 -6.14
CA PRO A 65 12.88 6.95 -7.60
C PRO A 65 12.24 5.74 -8.28
N LYS A 66 11.32 5.99 -9.22
CA LYS A 66 10.57 4.96 -9.96
C LYS A 66 9.73 4.01 -9.09
N GLY A 67 9.45 4.38 -7.83
CA GLY A 67 8.63 3.54 -6.95
C GLY A 67 9.23 2.17 -6.61
N TRP A 68 10.56 2.03 -6.60
CA TRP A 68 11.23 0.72 -6.41
C TRP A 68 10.83 -0.01 -5.12
N LYS A 69 10.51 0.71 -4.04
CA LYS A 69 10.02 0.08 -2.80
C LYS A 69 8.61 -0.49 -2.97
N LEU A 70 7.74 0.21 -3.70
CA LEU A 70 6.41 -0.31 -4.03
C LEU A 70 6.53 -1.53 -4.95
N GLN A 71 7.43 -1.52 -5.93
CA GLN A 71 7.74 -2.69 -6.76
C GLN A 71 8.25 -3.88 -5.92
N LYS A 72 9.08 -3.62 -4.91
CA LYS A 72 9.51 -4.65 -3.96
C LYS A 72 8.35 -5.21 -3.13
N ALA A 73 7.39 -4.35 -2.75
CA ALA A 73 6.17 -4.77 -2.06
C ALA A 73 5.28 -5.66 -2.95
N LEU A 74 5.15 -5.35 -4.25
CA LEU A 74 4.47 -6.22 -5.23
C LEU A 74 5.08 -7.61 -5.26
N THR A 75 6.41 -7.71 -5.35
CA THR A 75 7.12 -9.00 -5.48
C THR A 75 7.12 -9.85 -4.20
N LYS A 76 6.80 -9.26 -3.07
CA LYS A 76 6.78 -9.90 -1.76
C LYS A 76 5.36 -10.03 -1.23
N HIS A 77 4.83 -8.94 -0.72
CA HIS A 77 3.58 -8.95 0.04
C HIS A 77 2.35 -9.20 -0.85
N VAL A 78 2.23 -8.47 -1.97
CA VAL A 78 1.08 -8.60 -2.86
C VAL A 78 1.08 -9.98 -3.54
N LYS A 79 2.23 -10.43 -4.01
CA LYS A 79 2.37 -11.79 -4.55
C LYS A 79 1.98 -12.87 -3.53
N ASP A 80 2.43 -12.77 -2.28
CA ASP A 80 2.09 -13.72 -1.23
C ASP A 80 0.61 -13.66 -0.83
N LEU A 81 -0.03 -12.48 -0.97
CA LEU A 81 -1.47 -12.33 -0.81
C LEU A 81 -2.23 -13.20 -1.81
N TYR A 82 -1.94 -13.09 -3.12
CA TYR A 82 -2.59 -13.90 -4.15
C TYR A 82 -2.26 -15.40 -4.04
N LYS A 83 -1.07 -15.75 -3.56
CA LYS A 83 -0.74 -17.14 -3.22
C LYS A 83 -1.63 -17.69 -2.10
N ARG A 84 -1.93 -16.89 -1.09
CA ARG A 84 -2.85 -17.28 0.00
C ARG A 84 -4.29 -17.39 -0.51
N CYS A 85 -4.73 -16.46 -1.38
CA CYS A 85 -6.04 -16.55 -2.01
C CYS A 85 -6.19 -17.83 -2.83
N HIS A 86 -5.17 -18.17 -3.63
CA HIS A 86 -5.14 -19.43 -4.38
C HIS A 86 -5.33 -20.65 -3.47
N LYS A 87 -4.59 -20.73 -2.34
CA LYS A 87 -4.72 -21.83 -1.40
C LYS A 87 -6.11 -21.86 -0.76
N LYS A 88 -6.62 -20.71 -0.32
CA LYS A 88 -7.96 -20.60 0.27
C LYS A 88 -9.03 -21.15 -0.69
N PHE A 89 -9.05 -20.70 -1.95
CA PHE A 89 -10.04 -21.17 -2.92
C PHE A 89 -9.88 -22.65 -3.29
N MET A 90 -8.66 -23.19 -3.19
CA MET A 90 -8.44 -24.63 -3.33
C MET A 90 -9.10 -25.39 -2.18
N ASP A 91 -8.85 -24.96 -0.94
CA ASP A 91 -9.45 -25.58 0.25
C ASP A 91 -10.98 -25.44 0.24
N ASP A 92 -11.52 -24.27 -0.20
CA ASP A 92 -12.95 -24.01 -0.33
C ASP A 92 -13.59 -24.89 -1.43
N ALA A 93 -12.89 -25.18 -2.52
CA ALA A 93 -13.37 -26.07 -3.58
C ALA A 93 -13.41 -27.54 -3.13
N ASP A 94 -12.40 -27.98 -2.37
CA ASP A 94 -12.32 -29.36 -1.84
C ASP A 94 -13.38 -29.63 -0.79
N ASN A 95 -13.81 -28.61 -0.04
CA ASN A 95 -14.83 -28.71 1.02
C ASN A 95 -16.25 -28.30 0.55
N ALA A 96 -16.45 -28.02 -0.74
CA ALA A 96 -17.74 -27.57 -1.25
C ALA A 96 -18.76 -28.72 -1.33
N ASP A 97 -19.89 -28.55 -0.68
CA ASP A 97 -21.01 -29.54 -0.70
C ASP A 97 -21.74 -29.53 -2.05
N LYS A 98 -21.77 -28.41 -2.75
CA LYS A 98 -22.48 -28.24 -4.02
C LYS A 98 -21.52 -28.18 -5.19
N ALA A 99 -21.84 -28.86 -6.27
CA ALA A 99 -21.04 -28.88 -7.48
C ALA A 99 -20.80 -27.46 -8.08
N ILE A 100 -21.81 -26.58 -7.99
CA ILE A 100 -21.70 -25.19 -8.46
C ILE A 100 -20.71 -24.37 -7.65
N ASP A 101 -20.71 -24.52 -6.32
CA ASP A 101 -19.78 -23.79 -5.42
C ASP A 101 -18.35 -24.28 -5.66
N LYS A 102 -18.17 -25.58 -5.90
CA LYS A 102 -16.89 -26.16 -6.29
C LYS A 102 -16.35 -25.55 -7.58
N GLU A 103 -17.17 -25.49 -8.63
CA GLU A 103 -16.78 -24.93 -9.93
C GLU A 103 -16.39 -23.46 -9.82
N ILE A 104 -17.15 -22.66 -9.05
CA ILE A 104 -16.84 -21.24 -8.78
C ILE A 104 -15.49 -21.10 -8.07
N ASN A 105 -15.25 -21.90 -7.02
CA ASN A 105 -14.01 -21.84 -6.27
C ASN A 105 -12.80 -22.33 -7.10
N GLU A 106 -12.95 -23.35 -7.93
CA GLU A 106 -11.92 -23.78 -8.88
C GLU A 106 -11.57 -22.67 -9.90
N ALA A 107 -12.57 -21.94 -10.40
CA ALA A 107 -12.34 -20.82 -11.30
C ALA A 107 -11.56 -19.68 -10.61
N LYS A 108 -11.97 -19.30 -9.37
CA LYS A 108 -11.27 -18.31 -8.55
C LYS A 108 -9.85 -18.74 -8.19
N GLN A 109 -9.65 -20.00 -7.87
CA GLN A 109 -8.35 -20.60 -7.59
C GLN A 109 -7.40 -20.42 -8.79
N LYS A 110 -7.85 -20.80 -9.99
CA LYS A 110 -7.06 -20.69 -11.24
C LYS A 110 -6.68 -19.22 -11.52
N ALA A 111 -7.64 -18.30 -11.36
CA ALA A 111 -7.42 -16.88 -11.57
C ALA A 111 -6.41 -16.30 -10.56
N ALA A 112 -6.56 -16.60 -9.27
CA ALA A 112 -5.62 -16.17 -8.23
C ALA A 112 -4.21 -16.70 -8.47
N TYR A 113 -4.08 -17.96 -8.93
CA TYR A 113 -2.79 -18.55 -9.30
C TYR A 113 -2.16 -17.85 -10.50
N SER A 114 -2.97 -17.51 -11.52
CA SER A 114 -2.49 -16.76 -12.68
C SER A 114 -1.91 -15.40 -12.28
N ILE A 115 -2.60 -14.64 -11.42
CA ILE A 115 -2.13 -13.35 -10.90
C ILE A 115 -0.82 -13.56 -10.12
N TYR A 116 -0.76 -14.56 -9.24
CA TYR A 116 0.46 -14.90 -8.51
C TYR A 116 1.65 -15.18 -9.44
N GLN A 117 1.44 -15.90 -10.55
CA GLN A 117 2.48 -16.17 -11.53
C GLN A 117 2.87 -14.90 -12.31
N ASN A 118 1.89 -14.09 -12.74
CA ASN A 118 2.12 -12.86 -13.47
C ASN A 118 2.90 -11.84 -12.63
N LEU A 119 2.69 -11.79 -11.31
CA LEU A 119 3.45 -10.94 -10.38
C LEU A 119 4.94 -11.29 -10.28
N LYS A 120 5.39 -12.38 -10.89
CA LYS A 120 6.83 -12.69 -11.06
C LYS A 120 7.44 -12.01 -12.30
N SER A 121 6.60 -11.56 -13.22
CA SER A 121 7.04 -10.87 -14.45
C SER A 121 7.29 -9.39 -14.19
N VAL A 122 8.48 -8.91 -14.55
CA VAL A 122 8.84 -7.49 -14.43
C VAL A 122 7.91 -6.60 -15.26
N THR A 123 7.53 -7.04 -16.46
CA THR A 123 6.60 -6.29 -17.33
C THR A 123 5.24 -6.11 -16.65
N TYR A 124 4.68 -7.16 -16.07
CA TYR A 124 3.41 -7.10 -15.36
C TYR A 124 3.49 -6.17 -14.13
N GLN A 125 4.58 -6.25 -13.37
CA GLN A 125 4.83 -5.35 -12.24
C GLN A 125 4.92 -3.89 -12.68
N ASN A 126 5.65 -3.59 -13.76
CA ASN A 126 5.80 -2.23 -14.27
C ASN A 126 4.45 -1.64 -14.70
N ASN A 127 3.59 -2.42 -15.37
CA ASN A 127 2.26 -1.96 -15.77
C ASN A 127 1.37 -1.66 -14.55
N ILE A 128 1.49 -2.45 -13.47
CA ILE A 128 0.79 -2.15 -12.21
C ILE A 128 1.33 -0.87 -11.58
N ILE A 129 2.66 -0.67 -11.54
CA ILE A 129 3.26 0.58 -11.00
C ILE A 129 2.81 1.79 -11.82
N GLU A 130 2.70 1.67 -13.14
CA GLU A 130 2.18 2.73 -14.00
C GLU A 130 0.72 3.08 -13.63
N SER A 131 -0.15 2.08 -13.45
CA SER A 131 -1.52 2.32 -12.95
C SER A 131 -1.52 2.92 -11.53
N CYS A 132 -0.61 2.50 -10.66
CA CYS A 132 -0.44 3.07 -9.32
C CYS A 132 -0.02 4.55 -9.37
N THR A 133 0.73 4.98 -10.40
CA THR A 133 1.17 6.38 -10.53
C THR A 133 -0.01 7.35 -10.44
N ILE A 134 -1.12 7.03 -11.10
CA ILE A 134 -2.32 7.86 -11.08
C ILE A 134 -3.02 7.79 -9.71
N LYS A 135 -3.09 6.63 -9.10
CA LYS A 135 -3.81 6.40 -7.83
C LYS A 135 -3.11 7.05 -6.64
N PHE A 136 -1.78 7.06 -6.64
CA PHE A 136 -0.95 7.68 -5.59
C PHE A 136 -0.55 9.14 -5.91
N TYR A 137 -1.02 9.68 -7.04
CA TYR A 137 -0.68 11.05 -7.42
C TYR A 137 -1.29 12.05 -6.44
N GLU A 138 -0.42 12.92 -5.92
CA GLU A 138 -0.80 14.04 -5.04
C GLU A 138 -0.37 15.36 -5.68
N ASP A 139 -1.35 16.14 -6.13
CA ASP A 139 -1.07 17.44 -6.77
C ASP A 139 -0.38 18.39 -5.79
N LYS A 140 0.65 19.08 -6.30
CA LYS A 140 1.42 20.08 -5.56
C LYS A 140 1.99 19.59 -4.24
N VAL A 141 2.23 18.30 -4.09
CA VAL A 141 2.79 17.76 -2.86
C VAL A 141 4.18 18.31 -2.56
N MET A 142 4.94 18.68 -3.59
CA MET A 142 6.25 19.31 -3.42
C MET A 142 6.17 20.66 -2.68
N ASP A 143 5.07 21.40 -2.83
CA ASP A 143 4.82 22.65 -2.12
C ASP A 143 4.39 22.41 -0.65
N LYS A 144 3.90 21.20 -0.34
CA LYS A 144 3.52 20.79 1.03
C LYS A 144 4.72 20.31 1.84
N PHE A 145 5.74 19.75 1.18
CA PHE A 145 6.90 19.24 1.87
C PHE A 145 7.65 20.36 2.61
N ASP A 146 7.90 20.10 3.91
CA ASP A 146 8.60 20.99 4.84
C ASP A 146 8.02 22.42 4.93
N SER A 147 6.75 22.60 4.52
CA SER A 147 6.07 23.90 4.54
C SER A 147 5.65 24.33 5.96
N ASP A 148 5.47 23.39 6.86
CA ASP A 148 5.09 23.66 8.24
C ASP A 148 6.31 23.96 9.11
N THR A 149 6.60 25.24 9.30
CA THR A 149 7.76 25.71 10.09
C THR A 149 7.67 25.44 11.60
N MET A 150 6.51 25.01 12.10
CA MET A 150 6.30 24.65 13.50
C MET A 150 6.61 23.18 13.79
N LEU A 151 7.01 22.41 12.79
CA LEU A 151 7.42 21.01 12.93
C LEU A 151 8.92 20.88 12.65
N MET A 152 9.63 20.21 13.53
CA MET A 152 11.06 19.93 13.35
C MET A 152 11.29 18.42 13.30
N GLY A 153 11.84 17.93 12.17
CA GLY A 153 12.15 16.52 11.98
C GLY A 153 13.44 16.10 12.68
N PHE A 154 13.38 14.99 13.39
CA PHE A 154 14.52 14.24 13.92
C PHE A 154 14.59 12.86 13.25
N GLU A 155 15.64 12.08 13.45
CA GLU A 155 15.74 10.75 12.83
C GLU A 155 14.66 9.78 13.31
N ASN A 156 14.24 9.90 14.57
CA ASN A 156 13.31 8.98 15.22
C ASN A 156 12.00 9.62 15.73
N CYS A 157 11.82 10.93 15.55
CA CYS A 157 10.61 11.62 16.01
C CYS A 157 10.43 12.98 15.31
N VAL A 158 9.34 13.63 15.63
CA VAL A 158 9.03 15.01 15.23
C VAL A 158 8.79 15.83 16.50
N PHE A 159 9.41 17.01 16.59
CA PHE A 159 9.09 17.98 17.60
C PHE A 159 8.03 18.93 17.07
N ASP A 160 6.90 18.95 17.72
CA ASP A 160 5.79 19.86 17.44
C ASP A 160 5.90 21.07 18.37
N MET A 161 6.31 22.22 17.81
CA MET A 161 6.55 23.44 18.58
C MET A 161 5.26 24.07 19.12
N ARG A 162 4.11 23.82 18.48
CA ARG A 162 2.81 24.34 18.94
C ARG A 162 2.41 23.71 20.26
N GLU A 163 2.61 22.38 20.34
CA GLU A 163 2.23 21.59 21.52
C GLU A 163 3.41 21.41 22.49
N ASN A 164 4.62 21.80 22.07
CA ASN A 164 5.89 21.61 22.79
C ASN A 164 6.12 20.14 23.19
N ILE A 165 5.85 19.20 22.24
CA ILE A 165 5.98 17.76 22.46
C ILE A 165 6.83 17.09 21.40
N LEU A 166 7.48 15.99 21.79
CA LEU A 166 8.05 15.02 20.89
C LEU A 166 7.00 13.94 20.60
N ARG A 167 6.77 13.64 19.32
CA ARG A 167 5.83 12.62 18.87
C ARG A 167 6.34 11.85 17.67
N GLU A 168 5.67 10.78 17.33
CA GLU A 168 5.90 10.08 16.08
C GLU A 168 5.55 10.97 14.87
N GLY A 169 6.31 10.83 13.79
CA GLY A 169 5.99 11.47 12.52
C GLY A 169 4.72 10.89 11.92
N ARG A 170 3.98 11.70 11.20
CA ARG A 170 2.74 11.32 10.53
C ARG A 170 2.85 11.64 9.05
N PRO A 171 2.22 10.85 8.16
CA PRO A 171 2.21 11.16 6.72
C PRO A 171 1.77 12.59 6.40
N LYS A 172 0.78 13.10 7.12
CA LYS A 172 0.24 14.46 6.96
C LYS A 172 1.15 15.61 7.43
N ASP A 173 2.25 15.29 8.10
CA ASP A 173 3.23 16.29 8.51
C ASP A 173 4.09 16.75 7.33
N PHE A 174 4.11 16.01 6.23
CA PHE A 174 4.86 16.29 5.00
C PHE A 174 6.34 16.65 5.23
N ILE A 175 6.97 16.09 6.27
CA ILE A 175 8.37 16.32 6.59
C ILE A 175 9.24 15.45 5.68
N THR A 176 10.25 16.05 5.05
CA THR A 176 11.30 15.33 4.30
C THR A 176 12.67 15.52 4.95
N MET A 177 12.88 16.63 5.65
CA MET A 177 14.14 16.96 6.27
C MET A 177 14.25 16.46 7.71
N SER A 178 15.49 16.18 8.11
CA SER A 178 15.83 15.82 9.49
C SER A 178 17.16 16.49 9.87
N ASN A 179 17.29 16.86 11.11
CA ASN A 179 18.56 17.37 11.64
C ASN A 179 19.62 16.28 11.91
N LYS A 180 19.34 15.04 11.49
CA LYS A 180 20.21 13.84 11.63
C LYS A 180 20.59 13.46 13.07
N ILE A 181 19.77 13.86 14.03
CA ILE A 181 19.95 13.54 15.45
C ILE A 181 18.84 12.57 15.87
N ASN A 182 19.19 11.55 16.63
CA ASN A 182 18.25 10.72 17.38
C ASN A 182 18.05 11.34 18.76
N LEU A 183 16.82 11.67 19.10
CA LEU A 183 16.49 12.12 20.45
C LEU A 183 16.16 10.93 21.36
N PRO A 184 16.58 10.96 22.65
CA PRO A 184 16.12 9.98 23.62
C PRO A 184 14.63 10.19 23.85
N ILE A 185 13.80 9.22 23.44
CA ILE A 185 12.37 9.23 23.75
C ILE A 185 12.21 8.56 25.11
N TYR A 186 12.01 9.35 26.13
CA TYR A 186 11.63 8.84 27.44
C TYR A 186 10.15 8.44 27.37
N LYS A 187 9.89 7.14 27.58
CA LYS A 187 8.54 6.60 27.73
C LYS A 187 7.98 6.90 29.10
#